data_ba490b58a4927a92a9f49123e3a0495d
#
_entry.id   ba490b58a4927a92a9f49123e3a0495d
#
_cell.length_a   1.000
_cell.length_b   1.000
_cell.length_c   1.000
_cell.angle_alpha   90.00
_cell.angle_beta   90.00
_cell.angle_gamma   90.00
#
_symmetry.space_group_name_H-M   'P 1'
#
loop_
_entity.id
_entity.type
_entity.pdbx_description
1 polymer ?
#
loop_
_entity_poly.entity_id
_entity_poly.type
_entity_poly.pdbx_seq_one_letter_code
_entity_poly.pdbx_strand_id
1 'polypeptide(L)'
;MPKKHLLKKHKKKLIASAVAAAAVAVVGAATLVSPPKTDNVVYSPPLPVKTTNCVAVNGIEDKACTPGAVITSATKAQICKPGYSSLVRNVPESEKNQVYAEYGITTHAADQYEIDHLISLELGGSNDISNLWPELADPAPGFHQKDQVENYLHKQVCDGKLSLKQAQQEIATDWLQVYETTLVH
;
A
#
# COMPACT_ATOMS: atom_id res chain seq x y z
N MET A 1 10.68 -49.74 -67.89
CA MET A 1 10.46 -50.90 -67.00
C MET A 1 11.35 -50.74 -65.79
N PRO A 2 10.82 -50.52 -64.62
CA PRO A 2 11.64 -50.38 -63.42
C PRO A 2 11.65 -51.66 -62.57
N LYS A 3 12.83 -52.01 -62.11
CA LYS A 3 13.07 -53.17 -61.26
C LYS A 3 12.72 -52.86 -59.80
N LYS A 4 11.87 -53.70 -59.20
CA LYS A 4 11.53 -53.70 -57.81
C LYS A 4 12.68 -54.30 -56.99
N HIS A 5 13.22 -53.58 -56.02
CA HIS A 5 14.09 -54.15 -54.98
C HIS A 5 13.29 -54.39 -53.71
N LEU A 6 13.26 -55.65 -53.29
CA LEU A 6 12.61 -56.17 -52.11
C LEU A 6 13.58 -56.02 -50.92
N LEU A 7 13.26 -55.24 -49.93
CA LEU A 7 14.02 -55.15 -48.67
C LEU A 7 13.37 -56.05 -47.60
N LYS A 8 14.15 -57.04 -47.18
CA LYS A 8 13.80 -57.96 -46.09
C LYS A 8 13.68 -57.25 -44.72
N LYS A 9 12.54 -57.44 -44.07
CA LYS A 9 12.33 -57.03 -42.66
C LYS A 9 12.99 -58.05 -41.73
N HIS A 10 14.03 -57.62 -41.00
CA HIS A 10 14.51 -58.36 -39.82
C HIS A 10 13.71 -57.96 -38.59
N LYS A 11 12.94 -58.87 -38.05
CA LYS A 11 12.28 -58.74 -36.76
C LYS A 11 13.30 -59.06 -35.65
N LYS A 12 13.74 -58.03 -34.90
CA LYS A 12 14.45 -58.22 -33.65
C LYS A 12 13.41 -58.35 -32.54
N LYS A 13 13.38 -59.49 -31.87
CA LYS A 13 12.60 -59.69 -30.62
C LYS A 13 13.35 -58.97 -29.49
N LEU A 14 12.73 -57.96 -28.89
CA LEU A 14 13.18 -57.35 -27.64
C LEU A 14 12.45 -58.10 -26.51
N ILE A 15 13.25 -58.70 -25.65
CA ILE A 15 12.79 -59.30 -24.39
C ILE A 15 12.69 -58.15 -23.39
N ALA A 16 11.48 -57.79 -22.96
CA ALA A 16 11.25 -56.80 -21.93
C ALA A 16 11.30 -57.51 -20.56
N SER A 17 12.36 -57.24 -19.78
CA SER A 17 12.41 -57.55 -18.39
C SER A 17 11.63 -56.50 -17.62
N ALA A 18 10.52 -56.89 -17.00
CA ALA A 18 9.76 -56.04 -16.12
C ALA A 18 10.41 -56.06 -14.74
N VAL A 19 11.06 -54.96 -14.36
CA VAL A 19 11.45 -54.70 -12.97
C VAL A 19 10.33 -53.90 -12.32
N ALA A 20 9.56 -54.52 -11.43
CA ALA A 20 8.57 -53.84 -10.67
C ALA A 20 9.23 -53.08 -9.50
N ALA A 21 9.39 -51.78 -9.68
CA ALA A 21 9.79 -50.88 -8.57
C ALA A 21 8.53 -50.43 -7.80
N ALA A 22 8.35 -50.94 -6.60
CA ALA A 22 7.33 -50.48 -5.70
C ALA A 22 7.73 -49.11 -5.14
N ALA A 23 7.15 -48.04 -5.67
CA ALA A 23 7.29 -46.71 -5.11
C ALA A 23 6.36 -46.57 -3.92
N VAL A 24 6.91 -46.55 -2.71
CA VAL A 24 6.19 -46.14 -1.50
C VAL A 24 6.05 -44.64 -1.53
N ALA A 25 4.89 -44.12 -1.90
CA ALA A 25 4.55 -42.74 -1.81
C ALA A 25 4.29 -42.35 -0.34
N VAL A 26 5.27 -41.80 0.35
CA VAL A 26 5.07 -41.13 1.62
C VAL A 26 4.37 -39.81 1.32
N VAL A 27 3.05 -39.76 1.45
CA VAL A 27 2.28 -38.52 1.42
C VAL A 27 2.52 -37.79 2.75
N GLY A 28 3.58 -36.99 2.80
CA GLY A 28 3.79 -36.05 3.87
C GLY A 28 2.74 -34.94 3.72
N ALA A 29 1.74 -34.92 4.62
CA ALA A 29 0.84 -33.79 4.76
C ALA A 29 1.66 -32.60 5.23
N ALA A 30 2.14 -31.77 4.31
CA ALA A 30 2.69 -30.45 4.63
C ALA A 30 1.53 -29.59 5.16
N THR A 31 1.43 -29.48 6.47
CA THR A 31 0.59 -28.46 7.10
C THR A 31 1.17 -27.11 6.69
N LEU A 32 0.48 -26.41 5.79
CA LEU A 32 0.74 -25.01 5.48
C LEU A 32 0.47 -24.21 6.75
N VAL A 33 1.48 -24.04 7.59
CA VAL A 33 1.45 -23.07 8.69
C VAL A 33 1.44 -21.72 8.02
N SER A 34 0.26 -21.11 7.95
CA SER A 34 0.16 -19.69 7.57
C SER A 34 1.05 -18.89 8.53
N PRO A 35 1.91 -18.00 8.02
CA PRO A 35 2.71 -17.15 8.89
C PRO A 35 1.77 -16.38 9.83
N PRO A 36 2.15 -16.16 11.10
CA PRO A 36 1.34 -15.39 12.02
C PRO A 36 1.04 -14.04 11.38
N LYS A 37 -0.24 -13.70 11.29
CA LYS A 37 -0.68 -12.37 10.85
C LYS A 37 -0.14 -11.38 11.88
N THR A 38 0.87 -10.61 11.50
CA THR A 38 1.42 -9.53 12.32
C THR A 38 0.50 -8.31 12.21
N ASP A 39 -0.74 -8.48 12.70
CA ASP A 39 -1.81 -7.46 12.57
C ASP A 39 -1.50 -6.14 13.31
N ASN A 40 -0.41 -6.10 14.08
CA ASN A 40 0.01 -4.94 14.89
C ASN A 40 1.34 -4.31 14.43
N VAL A 41 1.88 -4.70 13.29
CA VAL A 41 3.06 -4.02 12.73
C VAL A 41 2.58 -2.81 11.95
N VAL A 42 3.11 -1.64 12.30
CA VAL A 42 2.90 -0.39 11.56
C VAL A 42 4.04 -0.11 10.60
N TYR A 43 3.79 0.72 9.63
CA TYR A 43 4.82 1.28 8.75
C TYR A 43 5.77 2.16 9.57
N SER A 44 7.02 2.26 9.15
CA SER A 44 8.01 3.16 9.75
C SER A 44 8.51 4.11 8.66
N PRO A 45 7.88 5.27 8.49
CA PRO A 45 8.33 6.27 7.53
C PRO A 45 9.74 6.75 7.85
N PRO A 46 10.50 7.25 6.86
CA PRO A 46 11.75 7.95 7.12
C PRO A 46 11.48 9.26 7.88
N LEU A 47 12.51 9.81 8.51
CA LEU A 47 12.41 11.15 9.09
C LEU A 47 12.45 12.21 7.97
N PRO A 48 11.81 13.38 8.17
CA PRO A 48 11.94 14.49 7.24
C PRO A 48 13.41 14.97 7.20
N VAL A 49 13.86 15.31 6.01
CA VAL A 49 15.23 15.84 5.81
C VAL A 49 15.20 17.33 5.49
N LYS A 50 14.02 17.95 5.46
CA LYS A 50 13.78 19.33 5.10
C LYS A 50 12.51 19.81 5.80
N THR A 51 12.50 21.07 6.26
CA THR A 51 11.38 21.70 6.96
C THR A 51 11.07 23.09 6.40
N THR A 52 11.63 23.44 5.26
CA THR A 52 11.42 24.73 4.58
C THR A 52 11.59 24.54 3.07
N ASN A 53 11.03 25.45 2.28
CA ASN A 53 11.04 25.36 0.82
C ASN A 53 10.49 24.03 0.31
N CYS A 54 9.47 23.52 0.97
CA CYS A 54 8.76 22.33 0.56
C CYS A 54 7.94 22.64 -0.70
N VAL A 55 7.86 21.68 -1.62
CA VAL A 55 7.15 21.88 -2.90
C VAL A 55 6.29 20.67 -3.19
N ALA A 56 4.98 20.83 -3.11
CA ALA A 56 4.05 19.83 -3.64
C ALA A 56 4.04 19.88 -5.17
N VAL A 57 4.10 18.72 -5.83
CA VAL A 57 4.15 18.62 -7.28
C VAL A 57 3.05 17.69 -7.79
N ASN A 58 2.22 18.17 -8.70
CA ASN A 58 1.13 17.37 -9.31
C ASN A 58 0.21 16.71 -8.30
N GLY A 59 -0.13 17.39 -7.21
CA GLY A 59 -0.99 16.83 -6.16
C GLY A 59 -0.29 15.86 -5.21
N ILE A 60 1.04 15.74 -5.29
CA ILE A 60 1.85 14.89 -4.40
C ILE A 60 2.67 15.78 -3.47
N GLU A 61 2.76 15.39 -2.23
CA GLU A 61 3.54 16.07 -1.19
C GLU A 61 5.05 16.07 -1.48
N ASP A 62 5.78 16.96 -0.84
CA ASP A 62 7.25 16.89 -0.82
C ASP A 62 7.72 15.85 0.19
N LYS A 63 8.11 14.68 -0.26
CA LYS A 63 8.55 13.57 0.60
C LYS A 63 9.77 13.89 1.47
N ALA A 64 10.53 14.92 1.10
CA ALA A 64 11.63 15.40 1.93
C ALA A 64 11.14 16.18 3.16
N CYS A 65 9.96 16.80 3.07
CA CYS A 65 9.28 17.50 4.16
C CYS A 65 8.24 16.63 4.85
N THR A 66 7.44 15.94 4.06
CA THR A 66 6.29 15.15 4.51
C THR A 66 6.45 13.68 4.11
N PRO A 67 7.38 12.95 4.76
CA PRO A 67 7.56 11.51 4.50
C PRO A 67 6.44 10.66 5.10
N GLY A 68 5.56 11.24 5.89
CA GLY A 68 4.54 10.57 6.67
C GLY A 68 4.99 10.27 8.11
N ALA A 69 4.02 10.08 9.00
CA ALA A 69 4.26 9.59 10.35
C ALA A 69 3.03 8.80 10.85
N VAL A 70 3.25 7.86 11.76
CA VAL A 70 2.22 6.98 12.28
C VAL A 70 2.18 6.98 13.81
N ILE A 71 1.02 6.71 14.37
CA ILE A 71 0.87 6.37 15.78
C ILE A 71 1.38 4.94 15.95
N THR A 72 2.58 4.78 16.52
CA THR A 72 3.26 3.48 16.61
C THR A 72 2.50 2.43 17.41
N SER A 73 1.60 2.86 18.28
CA SER A 73 0.70 2.00 19.07
C SER A 73 -0.62 1.70 18.36
N ALA A 74 -0.88 2.25 17.17
CA ALA A 74 -2.11 2.01 16.44
C ALA A 74 -2.23 0.54 16.03
N THR A 75 -3.42 -0.01 16.22
CA THR A 75 -3.74 -1.38 15.83
C THR A 75 -4.96 -1.42 14.92
N LYS A 76 -5.06 -2.45 14.08
CA LYS A 76 -6.25 -2.70 13.28
C LYS A 76 -7.54 -2.65 14.13
N ALA A 77 -7.52 -3.28 15.30
CA ALA A 77 -8.69 -3.32 16.19
C ALA A 77 -9.11 -1.93 16.69
N GLN A 78 -8.18 -0.98 16.77
CA GLN A 78 -8.48 0.40 17.16
C GLN A 78 -8.99 1.21 15.98
N ILE A 79 -8.28 1.21 14.86
CA ILE A 79 -8.64 2.04 13.68
C ILE A 79 -9.99 1.64 13.08
N CYS A 80 -10.38 0.38 13.20
CA CYS A 80 -11.68 -0.10 12.70
C CYS A 80 -12.86 0.20 13.64
N LYS A 81 -12.63 0.91 14.75
CA LYS A 81 -13.73 1.38 15.58
C LYS A 81 -14.31 2.69 15.03
N PRO A 82 -15.64 2.80 14.92
CA PRO A 82 -16.25 4.05 14.49
C PRO A 82 -15.76 5.23 15.34
N GLY A 83 -15.43 6.34 14.69
CA GLY A 83 -14.99 7.57 15.34
C GLY A 83 -13.53 7.61 15.77
N TYR A 84 -12.72 6.61 15.44
CA TYR A 84 -11.31 6.58 15.81
C TYR A 84 -10.55 7.81 15.31
N SER A 85 -10.67 8.19 14.04
CA SER A 85 -10.01 9.37 13.46
C SER A 85 -10.37 10.67 14.19
N SER A 86 -11.65 10.84 14.53
CA SER A 86 -12.11 12.00 15.30
C SER A 86 -11.53 12.03 16.72
N LEU A 87 -11.34 10.86 17.32
CA LEU A 87 -10.78 10.74 18.68
C LEU A 87 -9.30 11.14 18.74
N VAL A 88 -8.53 10.82 17.68
CA VAL A 88 -7.09 11.06 17.67
C VAL A 88 -6.69 12.35 16.96
N ARG A 89 -7.60 13.00 16.22
CA ARG A 89 -7.33 14.25 15.50
C ARG A 89 -7.01 15.37 16.48
N ASN A 90 -5.82 15.96 16.33
CA ASN A 90 -5.37 17.10 17.13
C ASN A 90 -4.31 17.89 16.33
N VAL A 91 -4.77 18.74 15.42
CA VAL A 91 -3.90 19.65 14.65
C VAL A 91 -4.34 21.08 14.96
N PRO A 92 -3.65 21.77 15.89
CA PRO A 92 -3.99 23.14 16.26
C PRO A 92 -3.68 24.11 15.10
N GLU A 93 -4.32 25.26 15.12
CA GLU A 93 -4.17 26.28 14.07
C GLU A 93 -2.71 26.78 13.91
N SER A 94 -1.96 26.81 15.03
CA SER A 94 -0.54 27.15 14.98
C SER A 94 0.28 26.17 14.15
N GLU A 95 -0.05 24.88 14.20
CA GLU A 95 0.62 23.83 13.45
C GLU A 95 0.24 23.91 11.95
N LYS A 96 -1.04 24.15 11.64
CA LYS A 96 -1.46 24.37 10.26
C LYS A 96 -0.73 25.56 9.62
N ASN A 97 -0.60 26.66 10.37
CA ASN A 97 0.15 27.83 9.92
C ASN A 97 1.63 27.52 9.68
N GLN A 98 2.22 26.64 10.50
CA GLN A 98 3.59 26.16 10.29
C GLN A 98 3.71 25.34 9.01
N VAL A 99 2.78 24.42 8.75
CA VAL A 99 2.73 23.64 7.50
C VAL A 99 2.66 24.56 6.28
N TYR A 100 1.76 25.56 6.30
CA TYR A 100 1.70 26.55 5.22
C TYR A 100 3.02 27.27 5.03
N ALA A 101 3.69 27.67 6.12
CA ALA A 101 4.98 28.36 6.06
C ALA A 101 6.09 27.46 5.48
N GLU A 102 6.13 26.18 5.83
CA GLU A 102 7.08 25.20 5.29
C GLU A 102 6.95 25.03 3.77
N TYR A 103 5.72 25.10 3.26
CA TYR A 103 5.40 25.05 1.82
C TYR A 103 5.35 26.41 1.15
N GLY A 104 5.75 27.49 1.84
CA GLY A 104 5.85 28.84 1.28
C GLY A 104 4.50 29.47 0.93
N ILE A 105 3.40 28.98 1.49
CA ILE A 105 2.04 29.49 1.27
C ILE A 105 1.78 30.58 2.30
N THR A 106 1.81 31.85 1.85
CA THR A 106 1.58 33.00 2.73
C THR A 106 0.14 33.49 2.71
N THR A 107 -0.60 33.18 1.66
CA THR A 107 -2.03 33.52 1.49
C THR A 107 -2.70 32.47 0.62
N HIS A 108 -3.94 32.19 0.89
CA HIS A 108 -4.77 31.28 0.09
C HIS A 108 -6.26 31.69 0.18
N ALA A 109 -7.04 31.27 -0.80
CA ALA A 109 -8.50 31.40 -0.72
C ALA A 109 -9.09 30.39 0.26
N ALA A 110 -10.30 30.63 0.72
CA ALA A 110 -11.04 29.63 1.47
C ALA A 110 -11.21 28.37 0.60
N ASP A 111 -11.09 27.21 1.23
CA ASP A 111 -11.27 25.90 0.62
C ASP A 111 -10.30 25.58 -0.54
N GLN A 112 -9.26 26.40 -0.73
CA GLN A 112 -8.23 26.14 -1.73
C GLN A 112 -7.32 24.98 -1.35
N TYR A 113 -7.01 24.85 -0.07
CA TYR A 113 -6.19 23.79 0.53
C TYR A 113 -6.88 23.18 1.75
N GLU A 114 -6.59 21.94 1.97
CA GLU A 114 -6.74 21.29 3.28
C GLU A 114 -5.35 21.00 3.85
N ILE A 115 -5.14 21.22 5.16
CA ILE A 115 -3.97 20.64 5.83
C ILE A 115 -4.32 19.19 6.13
N ASP A 116 -3.83 18.33 5.29
CA ASP A 116 -4.17 16.93 5.28
C ASP A 116 -3.05 16.04 5.82
N HIS A 117 -3.45 14.86 6.31
CA HIS A 117 -2.54 13.82 6.78
C HIS A 117 -2.13 12.93 5.61
N LEU A 118 -0.85 12.88 5.24
CA LEU A 118 -0.36 11.98 4.18
C LEU A 118 -0.76 10.52 4.47
N ILE A 119 -0.46 10.05 5.68
CA ILE A 119 -1.00 8.78 6.17
C ILE A 119 -2.24 9.14 7.00
N SER A 120 -3.41 8.77 6.49
CA SER A 120 -4.70 9.10 7.10
C SER A 120 -4.78 8.69 8.56
N LEU A 121 -5.47 9.50 9.37
CA LEU A 121 -5.83 9.11 10.73
C LEU A 121 -6.62 7.80 10.77
N GLU A 122 -7.43 7.51 9.76
CA GLU A 122 -8.17 6.25 9.63
C GLU A 122 -7.26 5.04 9.47
N LEU A 123 -6.04 5.26 9.02
CA LEU A 123 -4.98 4.26 8.93
C LEU A 123 -3.96 4.35 10.07
N GLY A 124 -4.28 5.09 11.13
CA GLY A 124 -3.37 5.27 12.27
C GLY A 124 -2.20 6.21 11.97
N GLY A 125 -2.36 7.13 11.02
CA GLY A 125 -1.46 8.26 10.84
C GLY A 125 -1.41 9.14 12.09
N SER A 126 -0.31 9.86 12.29
CA SER A 126 -0.15 10.75 13.43
C SER A 126 -0.42 12.21 13.06
N ASN A 127 -0.62 13.06 14.08
CA ASN A 127 -0.71 14.51 13.88
C ASN A 127 0.67 15.18 13.79
N ASP A 128 1.77 14.42 13.74
CA ASP A 128 3.11 14.98 13.60
C ASP A 128 3.21 15.78 12.30
N ILE A 129 3.90 16.93 12.36
CA ILE A 129 4.02 17.84 11.22
C ILE A 129 4.63 17.17 9.98
N SER A 130 5.48 16.16 10.16
CA SER A 130 6.04 15.35 9.07
C SER A 130 5.03 14.46 8.35
N ASN A 131 3.80 14.43 8.84
CA ASN A 131 2.64 13.75 8.22
C ASN A 131 1.63 14.74 7.64
N LEU A 132 1.88 16.05 7.74
CA LEU A 132 0.93 17.08 7.34
C LEU A 132 1.45 17.86 6.12
N TRP A 133 0.54 18.19 5.20
CA TRP A 133 0.87 18.99 4.03
C TRP A 133 -0.36 19.74 3.50
N PRO A 134 -0.16 20.86 2.77
CA PRO A 134 -1.27 21.59 2.20
C PRO A 134 -1.69 20.93 0.88
N GLU A 135 -2.74 20.17 0.92
CA GLU A 135 -3.31 19.50 -0.25
C GLU A 135 -4.32 20.39 -0.95
N LEU A 136 -4.20 20.50 -2.28
CA LEU A 136 -5.09 21.31 -3.11
C LEU A 136 -6.46 20.62 -3.28
N ALA A 137 -7.52 21.43 -3.36
CA ALA A 137 -8.82 20.99 -3.85
C ALA A 137 -8.81 20.78 -5.36
N ASP A 138 -8.24 21.73 -6.09
CA ASP A 138 -8.22 21.80 -7.55
C ASP A 138 -6.81 22.18 -8.08
N PRO A 139 -6.41 21.68 -9.26
CA PRO A 139 -7.15 20.72 -10.09
C PRO A 139 -7.16 19.33 -9.51
N ALA A 140 -8.21 18.55 -9.77
CA ALA A 140 -8.22 17.13 -9.42
C ALA A 140 -7.09 16.37 -10.17
N PRO A 141 -6.51 15.31 -9.56
CA PRO A 141 -6.83 14.79 -8.24
C PRO A 141 -6.25 15.65 -7.10
N GLY A 142 -7.06 15.86 -6.06
CA GLY A 142 -6.74 16.59 -4.84
C GLY A 142 -7.35 15.88 -3.62
N PHE A 143 -7.51 16.58 -2.50
CA PHE A 143 -7.93 15.96 -1.25
C PHE A 143 -9.26 15.17 -1.35
N HIS A 144 -10.20 15.60 -2.20
CA HIS A 144 -11.43 14.82 -2.42
C HIS A 144 -11.20 13.43 -3.03
N GLN A 145 -10.18 13.28 -3.85
CA GLN A 145 -9.77 11.99 -4.42
C GLN A 145 -8.97 11.18 -3.42
N LYS A 146 -8.13 11.86 -2.64
CA LYS A 146 -7.36 11.20 -1.58
C LYS A 146 -8.26 10.64 -0.48
N ASP A 147 -9.33 11.33 -0.08
CA ASP A 147 -10.36 10.81 0.83
C ASP A 147 -10.94 9.47 0.35
N GLN A 148 -11.12 9.30 -0.96
CA GLN A 148 -11.61 8.03 -1.51
C GLN A 148 -10.57 6.91 -1.34
N VAL A 149 -9.29 7.21 -1.51
CA VAL A 149 -8.19 6.27 -1.27
C VAL A 149 -8.11 5.88 0.20
N GLU A 150 -8.23 6.83 1.10
CA GLU A 150 -8.24 6.61 2.55
C GLU A 150 -9.34 5.63 2.95
N ASN A 151 -10.58 5.95 2.57
CA ASN A 151 -11.74 5.11 2.82
C ASN A 151 -11.57 3.70 2.22
N TYR A 152 -11.04 3.61 0.99
CA TYR A 152 -10.78 2.34 0.34
C TYR A 152 -9.77 1.50 1.13
N LEU A 153 -8.60 2.06 1.44
CA LEU A 153 -7.54 1.35 2.16
C LEU A 153 -7.98 0.98 3.58
N HIS A 154 -8.66 1.89 4.28
CA HIS A 154 -9.24 1.60 5.59
C HIS A 154 -10.20 0.41 5.55
N LYS A 155 -11.08 0.39 4.56
CA LYS A 155 -11.99 -0.74 4.35
C LYS A 155 -11.22 -2.05 4.07
N GLN A 156 -10.17 -2.02 3.23
CA GLN A 156 -9.36 -3.22 2.95
C GLN A 156 -8.70 -3.76 4.22
N VAL A 157 -8.20 -2.86 5.08
CA VAL A 157 -7.62 -3.26 6.37
C VAL A 157 -8.68 -3.86 7.28
N CYS A 158 -9.83 -3.21 7.44
CA CYS A 158 -10.87 -3.67 8.35
C CYS A 158 -11.51 -4.99 7.89
N ASP A 159 -11.64 -5.20 6.60
CA ASP A 159 -12.07 -6.48 6.00
C ASP A 159 -11.00 -7.59 6.11
N GLY A 160 -9.78 -7.27 6.53
CA GLY A 160 -8.67 -8.24 6.63
C GLY A 160 -8.05 -8.63 5.29
N LYS A 161 -8.27 -7.84 4.25
CA LYS A 161 -7.70 -8.05 2.91
C LYS A 161 -6.30 -7.48 2.78
N LEU A 162 -6.01 -6.42 3.55
CA LEU A 162 -4.73 -5.73 3.59
C LEU A 162 -4.27 -5.61 5.04
N SER A 163 -2.96 -5.70 5.30
CA SER A 163 -2.43 -5.38 6.62
C SER A 163 -2.38 -3.87 6.84
N LEU A 164 -2.47 -3.41 8.09
CA LEU A 164 -2.35 -1.98 8.42
C LEU A 164 -1.05 -1.39 7.89
N LYS A 165 0.07 -2.09 8.09
CA LYS A 165 1.37 -1.67 7.58
C LYS A 165 1.38 -1.48 6.06
N GLN A 166 0.79 -2.39 5.29
CA GLN A 166 0.73 -2.29 3.84
C GLN A 166 -0.10 -1.08 3.42
N ALA A 167 -1.28 -0.86 4.01
CA ALA A 167 -2.11 0.30 3.71
C ALA A 167 -1.39 1.63 3.99
N GLN A 168 -0.71 1.72 5.14
CA GLN A 168 0.12 2.88 5.49
C GLN A 168 1.25 3.10 4.50
N GLN A 169 1.89 2.04 4.04
CA GLN A 169 2.97 2.11 3.07
C GLN A 169 2.46 2.52 1.67
N GLU A 170 1.34 1.98 1.23
CA GLU A 170 0.74 2.30 -0.06
C GLU A 170 0.37 3.78 -0.15
N ILE A 171 -0.36 4.31 0.84
CA ILE A 171 -0.77 5.72 0.83
C ILE A 171 0.44 6.66 0.95
N ALA A 172 1.44 6.32 1.78
CA ALA A 172 2.64 7.14 1.94
C ALA A 172 3.58 7.08 0.73
N THR A 173 3.52 6.03 -0.08
CA THR A 173 4.40 5.88 -1.24
C THR A 173 3.87 6.63 -2.45
N ASP A 174 2.61 6.39 -2.79
CA ASP A 174 1.96 7.01 -3.94
C ASP A 174 0.44 6.79 -3.87
N TRP A 175 -0.27 7.66 -3.12
CA TRP A 175 -1.70 7.60 -2.99
C TRP A 175 -2.42 7.81 -4.34
N LEU A 176 -1.80 8.60 -5.24
CA LEU A 176 -2.35 8.88 -6.55
C LEU A 176 -2.38 7.62 -7.42
N GLN A 177 -1.31 6.82 -7.39
CA GLN A 177 -1.29 5.52 -8.07
C GLN A 177 -2.39 4.59 -7.54
N VAL A 178 -2.62 4.57 -6.22
CA VAL A 178 -3.72 3.78 -5.63
C VAL A 178 -5.07 4.27 -6.17
N TYR A 179 -5.28 5.58 -6.23
CA TYR A 179 -6.49 6.17 -6.81
C TYR A 179 -6.71 5.73 -8.26
N GLU A 180 -5.70 5.93 -9.10
CA GLU A 180 -5.77 5.63 -10.53
C GLU A 180 -6.00 4.14 -10.83
N THR A 181 -5.36 3.25 -10.05
CA THR A 181 -5.43 1.81 -10.32
C THR A 181 -6.63 1.11 -9.69
N THR A 182 -7.29 1.72 -8.70
CA THR A 182 -8.35 1.04 -7.94
C THR A 182 -9.70 1.74 -7.97
N LEU A 183 -9.76 3.04 -8.23
CA LEU A 183 -10.98 3.86 -8.10
C LEU A 183 -11.42 4.53 -9.40
N VAL A 184 -10.53 4.67 -10.38
CA VAL A 184 -10.84 5.24 -11.71
C VAL A 184 -11.07 4.10 -12.69
N HIS A 185 -12.31 3.60 -12.78
CA HIS A 185 -12.74 2.59 -13.76
C HIS A 185 -14.15 2.87 -14.26
#